data_759b53680028556d1d040848360f34c9
#
_entry.id   759b53680028556d1d040848360f34c9
#
_cell.length_a   1.000
_cell.length_b   1.000
_cell.length_c   1.000
_cell.angle_alpha   90.00
_cell.angle_beta   90.00
_cell.angle_gamma   90.00
#
_symmetry.space_group_name_H-M   'P 1'
#
loop_
_entity.id
_entity.type
_entity.pdbx_description
1 polymer ?
#
loop_
_entity_poly.entity_id
_entity_poly.type
_entity_poly.pdbx_seq_one_letter_code
_entity_poly.pdbx_strand_id
1 'polypeptide(L)'
;RLVPIIDAGVKIEEGYDVYEEGVEKNYFCKRQDGSDFVAAVWPGYTHFPDVLNPDARKWFGEKYKRLTDAGIEGFWNDMNEPAIFFTPEGVKDVKEAMKAFIDKEETVQDVWAIRAQVTGLANNAEDYASMYHNVDGKMVRHDQVHNLFGYNMTRAAGEGLREISPDKRCLLFSRSSYIGMHRYGGIWT
;
A
#
# COMPACT_ATOMS: atom_id res chain seq x y z
N ARG A 1 -13.60 -9.27 21.29
CA ARG A 1 -12.24 -8.76 21.01
C ARG A 1 -12.27 -8.01 19.69
N LEU A 2 -11.53 -6.91 19.60
CA LEU A 2 -11.39 -6.11 18.37
C LEU A 2 -10.19 -6.61 17.56
N VAL A 3 -10.36 -6.73 16.24
CA VAL A 3 -9.30 -7.01 15.27
C VAL A 3 -9.38 -5.91 14.21
N PRO A 4 -8.56 -4.86 14.33
CA PRO A 4 -8.55 -3.78 13.35
C PRO A 4 -7.97 -4.22 12.03
N ILE A 5 -8.41 -3.56 10.96
CA ILE A 5 -7.81 -3.64 9.63
C ILE A 5 -6.62 -2.68 9.58
N ILE A 6 -5.51 -3.16 9.06
CA ILE A 6 -4.31 -2.36 8.78
C ILE A 6 -4.06 -2.38 7.28
N ASP A 7 -4.32 -1.24 6.65
CA ASP A 7 -4.05 -1.04 5.23
C ASP A 7 -2.58 -0.67 4.98
N ALA A 8 -2.12 -0.86 3.75
CA ALA A 8 -0.73 -0.59 3.38
C ALA A 8 -0.41 0.90 3.24
N GLY A 9 -1.39 1.74 2.95
CA GLY A 9 -1.19 3.17 2.68
C GLY A 9 -1.10 4.01 3.95
N VAL A 10 -0.06 4.83 4.07
CA VAL A 10 0.10 5.85 5.11
C VAL A 10 -0.39 7.18 4.56
N LYS A 11 -1.42 7.77 5.20
CA LYS A 11 -2.03 9.03 4.77
C LYS A 11 -1.01 10.16 4.74
N ILE A 12 -1.01 10.94 3.67
CA ILE A 12 -0.23 12.18 3.55
C ILE A 12 -0.97 13.26 4.33
N GLU A 13 -0.49 13.57 5.53
CA GLU A 13 -1.14 14.53 6.42
C GLU A 13 -0.11 15.17 7.37
N GLU A 14 -0.04 16.51 7.36
CA GLU A 14 0.80 17.27 8.29
C GLU A 14 0.37 17.02 9.74
N GLY A 15 1.34 16.82 10.64
CA GLY A 15 1.11 16.46 12.04
C GLY A 15 0.79 14.98 12.27
N TYR A 16 0.75 14.15 11.23
CA TYR A 16 0.65 12.71 11.37
C TYR A 16 2.05 12.10 11.51
N ASP A 17 2.40 11.72 12.72
CA ASP A 17 3.74 11.28 13.10
C ASP A 17 4.31 10.10 12.27
N VAL A 18 3.46 9.14 11.88
CA VAL A 18 3.88 8.02 11.04
C VAL A 18 4.26 8.50 9.63
N TYR A 19 3.51 9.46 9.09
CA TYR A 19 3.82 10.05 7.79
C TYR A 19 5.13 10.86 7.86
N GLU A 20 5.25 11.77 8.85
CA GLU A 20 6.42 12.64 8.98
C GLU A 20 7.71 11.84 9.21
N GLU A 21 7.67 10.84 10.08
CA GLU A 21 8.81 9.96 10.32
C GLU A 21 9.19 9.14 9.09
N GLY A 22 8.21 8.62 8.35
CA GLY A 22 8.45 7.88 7.13
C GLY A 22 9.11 8.70 6.03
N VAL A 23 8.72 9.99 5.90
CA VAL A 23 9.35 10.96 4.98
C VAL A 23 10.78 11.27 5.44
N GLU A 24 10.97 11.63 6.71
CA GLU A 24 12.28 11.99 7.27
C GLU A 24 13.31 10.86 7.10
N LYS A 25 12.88 9.62 7.36
CA LYS A 25 13.76 8.43 7.26
C LYS A 25 13.82 7.83 5.85
N ASN A 26 13.10 8.41 4.90
CA ASN A 26 13.06 7.92 3.52
C ASN A 26 12.60 6.46 3.40
N TYR A 27 11.52 6.12 4.11
CA TYR A 27 10.99 4.75 4.24
C TYR A 27 9.81 4.44 3.32
N PHE A 28 9.43 5.36 2.45
CA PHE A 28 8.36 5.13 1.47
C PHE A 28 8.89 4.69 0.10
N CYS A 29 8.05 3.95 -0.62
CA CYS A 29 8.29 3.59 -2.01
C CYS A 29 8.48 4.85 -2.86
N LYS A 30 9.30 4.74 -3.91
CA LYS A 30 9.72 5.87 -4.73
C LYS A 30 9.19 5.78 -6.16
N ARG A 31 9.23 6.89 -6.86
CA ARG A 31 9.21 6.96 -8.31
C ARG A 31 10.62 6.85 -8.87
N GLN A 32 10.73 6.70 -10.19
CA GLN A 32 12.02 6.61 -10.87
C GLN A 32 12.91 7.84 -10.66
N ASP A 33 12.33 9.01 -10.47
CA ASP A 33 13.04 10.28 -10.21
C ASP A 33 13.46 10.46 -8.75
N GLY A 34 13.15 9.49 -7.88
CA GLY A 34 13.47 9.51 -6.44
C GLY A 34 12.41 10.21 -5.57
N SER A 35 11.39 10.81 -6.14
CA SER A 35 10.25 11.34 -5.38
C SER A 35 9.44 10.21 -4.74
N ASP A 36 8.69 10.51 -3.67
CA ASP A 36 7.81 9.53 -3.03
C ASP A 36 6.66 9.15 -3.96
N PHE A 37 6.39 7.85 -4.06
CA PHE A 37 5.24 7.35 -4.79
C PHE A 37 3.94 7.76 -4.08
N VAL A 38 3.00 8.29 -4.84
CA VAL A 38 1.70 8.75 -4.34
C VAL A 38 0.57 8.01 -5.04
N ALA A 39 -0.34 7.42 -4.29
CA ALA A 39 -1.60 6.92 -4.80
C ALA A 39 -2.71 7.07 -3.77
N ALA A 40 -3.95 7.06 -4.21
CA ALA A 40 -5.11 7.16 -3.34
C ALA A 40 -5.63 5.76 -2.97
N VAL A 41 -5.96 5.62 -1.70
CA VAL A 41 -6.73 4.52 -1.12
C VAL A 41 -7.78 5.09 -0.17
N TRP A 42 -8.31 4.34 0.79
CA TRP A 42 -9.41 4.78 1.64
C TRP A 42 -9.21 6.14 2.34
N PRO A 43 -8.05 6.50 2.93
CA PRO A 43 -7.87 7.80 3.56
C PRO A 43 -7.57 8.95 2.58
N GLY A 44 -7.58 8.71 1.28
CA GLY A 44 -7.16 9.65 0.24
C GLY A 44 -5.75 9.39 -0.26
N TYR A 45 -4.99 10.44 -0.56
CA TYR A 45 -3.59 10.27 -0.99
C TYR A 45 -2.70 9.76 0.13
N THR A 46 -1.89 8.76 -0.24
CA THR A 46 -1.00 8.03 0.67
C THR A 46 0.37 7.82 0.06
N HIS A 47 1.36 7.58 0.93
CA HIS A 47 2.59 6.89 0.57
C HIS A 47 2.53 5.44 1.05
N PHE A 48 3.26 4.57 0.38
CA PHE A 48 3.35 3.15 0.75
C PHE A 48 4.70 2.87 1.40
N PRO A 49 4.74 2.27 2.61
CA PRO A 49 5.99 1.84 3.23
C PRO A 49 6.76 0.90 2.29
N ASP A 50 8.05 1.14 2.14
CA ASP A 50 8.92 0.25 1.37
C ASP A 50 9.27 -1.00 2.19
N VAL A 51 8.31 -1.89 2.33
CA VAL A 51 8.46 -3.11 3.14
C VAL A 51 9.48 -4.12 2.58
N LEU A 52 9.99 -3.90 1.37
CA LEU A 52 11.11 -4.68 0.83
C LEU A 52 12.45 -4.17 1.37
N ASN A 53 12.54 -2.89 1.76
CA ASN A 53 13.66 -2.34 2.49
C ASN A 53 13.63 -2.84 3.96
N PRO A 54 14.70 -3.49 4.46
CA PRO A 54 14.72 -4.04 5.83
C PRO A 54 14.46 -3.01 6.93
N ASP A 55 14.99 -1.79 6.80
CA ASP A 55 14.84 -0.75 7.80
C ASP A 55 13.40 -0.19 7.83
N ALA A 56 12.83 0.08 6.66
CA ALA A 56 11.44 0.51 6.53
C ALA A 56 10.46 -0.59 7.00
N ARG A 57 10.76 -1.86 6.71
CA ARG A 57 9.97 -2.99 7.19
C ARG A 57 9.97 -3.08 8.72
N LYS A 58 11.15 -2.95 9.35
CA LYS A 58 11.27 -2.94 10.81
C LYS A 58 10.49 -1.77 11.41
N TRP A 59 10.71 -0.56 10.89
CA TRP A 59 9.99 0.64 11.30
C TRP A 59 8.46 0.46 11.21
N PHE A 60 7.95 -0.08 10.11
CA PHE A 60 6.51 -0.31 9.95
C PHE A 60 5.98 -1.32 10.97
N GLY A 61 6.73 -2.39 11.25
CA GLY A 61 6.40 -3.37 12.29
C GLY A 61 6.33 -2.76 13.69
N GLU A 62 7.21 -1.81 14.01
CA GLU A 62 7.21 -1.10 15.30
C GLU A 62 5.94 -0.26 15.52
N LYS A 63 5.26 0.20 14.44
CA LYS A 63 4.02 1.00 14.55
C LYS A 63 2.84 0.23 15.11
N TYR A 64 2.85 -1.09 15.05
CA TYR A 64 1.85 -1.93 15.72
C TYR A 64 1.82 -1.75 17.25
N LYS A 65 2.91 -1.25 17.84
CA LYS A 65 3.00 -0.97 19.27
C LYS A 65 1.89 -0.05 19.77
N ARG A 66 1.53 0.96 19.02
CA ARG A 66 0.44 1.90 19.35
C ARG A 66 -0.88 1.18 19.62
N LEU A 67 -1.18 0.16 18.84
CA LEU A 67 -2.42 -0.60 18.98
C LEU A 67 -2.31 -1.69 20.06
N THR A 68 -1.15 -2.34 20.18
CA THR A 68 -0.93 -3.31 21.26
C THR A 68 -0.94 -2.66 22.64
N ASP A 69 -0.43 -1.44 22.78
CA ASP A 69 -0.50 -0.65 24.02
C ASP A 69 -1.96 -0.30 24.38
N ALA A 70 -2.84 -0.17 23.38
CA ALA A 70 -4.28 0.01 23.57
C ALA A 70 -5.03 -1.33 23.85
N GLY A 71 -4.31 -2.45 23.97
CA GLY A 71 -4.88 -3.76 24.29
C GLY A 71 -5.35 -4.59 23.09
N ILE A 72 -4.98 -4.21 21.87
CA ILE A 72 -5.27 -4.99 20.67
C ILE A 72 -4.31 -6.18 20.57
N GLU A 73 -4.87 -7.36 20.33
CA GLU A 73 -4.11 -8.62 20.25
C GLU A 73 -4.35 -9.38 18.93
N GLY A 74 -4.99 -8.75 17.96
CA GLY A 74 -5.25 -9.33 16.65
C GLY A 74 -5.28 -8.26 15.56
N PHE A 75 -4.78 -8.59 14.37
CA PHE A 75 -4.62 -7.66 13.25
C PHE A 75 -4.96 -8.35 11.94
N TRP A 76 -5.57 -7.57 11.05
CA TRP A 76 -5.88 -7.95 9.69
C TRP A 76 -5.15 -7.00 8.75
N ASN A 77 -4.11 -7.51 8.06
CA ASN A 77 -3.44 -6.77 7.00
C ASN A 77 -4.27 -6.89 5.72
N ASP A 78 -4.77 -5.76 5.26
CA ASP A 78 -5.60 -5.66 4.06
C ASP A 78 -5.01 -4.69 3.04
N MET A 79 -5.55 -4.66 1.84
CA MET A 79 -5.14 -3.77 0.75
C MET A 79 -3.64 -3.82 0.42
N ASN A 80 -3.00 -4.94 0.68
CA ASN A 80 -1.54 -5.09 0.66
C ASN A 80 -0.99 -5.87 -0.54
N GLU A 81 -1.62 -5.75 -1.69
CA GLU A 81 -1.05 -6.11 -3.00
C GLU A 81 0.11 -5.18 -3.43
N PRO A 82 0.16 -3.85 -3.17
CA PRO A 82 -0.81 -2.94 -2.57
C PRO A 82 -1.94 -2.56 -3.54
N ALA A 83 -3.17 -2.45 -3.02
CA ALA A 83 -4.27 -1.93 -3.81
C ALA A 83 -4.12 -0.43 -4.03
N ILE A 84 -4.42 0.02 -5.23
CA ILE A 84 -4.37 1.43 -5.65
C ILE A 84 -5.72 1.76 -6.28
N PHE A 85 -6.39 2.81 -5.80
CA PHE A 85 -7.63 3.29 -6.43
C PHE A 85 -7.32 4.17 -7.64
N PHE A 86 -6.37 5.07 -7.49
CA PHE A 86 -5.88 5.93 -8.57
C PHE A 86 -4.59 6.65 -8.12
N THR A 87 -3.82 7.08 -9.11
CA THR A 87 -2.71 8.02 -8.94
C THR A 87 -3.11 9.43 -9.39
N PRO A 88 -2.41 10.49 -8.94
CA PRO A 88 -2.63 11.85 -9.44
C PRO A 88 -2.52 11.93 -10.98
N GLU A 89 -1.58 11.21 -11.56
CA GLU A 89 -1.35 11.14 -12.99
C GLU A 89 -2.52 10.45 -13.70
N GLY A 90 -2.93 9.27 -13.23
CA GLY A 90 -4.06 8.55 -13.81
C GLY A 90 -5.35 9.37 -13.80
N VAL A 91 -5.62 10.12 -12.71
CA VAL A 91 -6.77 11.05 -12.67
C VAL A 91 -6.64 12.15 -13.69
N LYS A 92 -5.42 12.72 -13.90
CA LYS A 92 -5.17 13.75 -14.90
C LYS A 92 -5.43 13.21 -16.29
N ASP A 93 -4.96 12.01 -16.61
CA ASP A 93 -5.11 11.38 -17.92
C ASP A 93 -6.58 11.06 -18.23
N VAL A 94 -7.33 10.54 -17.23
CA VAL A 94 -8.77 10.33 -17.38
C VAL A 94 -9.52 11.64 -17.59
N LYS A 95 -9.19 12.71 -16.86
CA LYS A 95 -9.79 14.04 -17.06
C LYS A 95 -9.52 14.57 -18.46
N GLU A 96 -8.33 14.35 -19.00
CA GLU A 96 -8.00 14.75 -20.38
C GLU A 96 -8.79 13.92 -21.39
N ALA A 97 -8.83 12.60 -21.23
CA ALA A 97 -9.62 11.72 -22.09
C ALA A 97 -11.12 12.04 -22.08
N MET A 98 -11.66 12.48 -20.92
CA MET A 98 -13.06 12.88 -20.80
C MET A 98 -13.43 14.10 -21.65
N LYS A 99 -12.47 14.97 -22.02
CA LYS A 99 -12.74 16.12 -22.89
C LYS A 99 -13.28 15.72 -24.25
N ALA A 100 -12.95 14.53 -24.73
CA ALA A 100 -13.47 14.00 -26.01
C ALA A 100 -14.98 13.75 -26.01
N PHE A 101 -15.61 13.74 -24.81
CA PHE A 101 -17.05 13.49 -24.63
C PHE A 101 -17.84 14.75 -24.31
N ILE A 102 -17.19 15.92 -24.18
CA ILE A 102 -17.84 17.20 -23.92
C ILE A 102 -18.48 17.69 -25.24
N ASP A 103 -19.66 18.28 -25.13
CA ASP A 103 -20.37 18.98 -26.23
C ASP A 103 -20.73 18.10 -27.45
N LYS A 104 -20.88 16.79 -27.25
CA LYS A 104 -21.41 15.88 -28.26
C LYS A 104 -22.61 15.10 -27.74
N GLU A 105 -23.45 14.62 -28.64
CA GLU A 105 -24.52 13.68 -28.30
C GLU A 105 -23.89 12.33 -27.95
N GLU A 106 -24.18 11.83 -26.74
CA GLU A 106 -23.61 10.59 -26.23
C GLU A 106 -24.29 9.37 -26.85
N THR A 107 -23.47 8.39 -27.21
CA THR A 107 -23.90 7.07 -27.63
C THR A 107 -23.71 6.05 -26.48
N VAL A 108 -24.32 4.88 -26.61
CA VAL A 108 -24.08 3.77 -25.67
C VAL A 108 -22.61 3.36 -25.63
N GLN A 109 -21.92 3.43 -26.76
CA GLN A 109 -20.47 3.17 -26.87
C GLN A 109 -19.65 4.18 -26.07
N ASP A 110 -20.04 5.44 -26.05
CA ASP A 110 -19.37 6.48 -25.25
C ASP A 110 -19.52 6.21 -23.75
N VAL A 111 -20.70 5.78 -23.31
CA VAL A 111 -20.90 5.40 -21.90
C VAL A 111 -19.99 4.25 -21.46
N TRP A 112 -19.83 3.24 -22.32
CA TRP A 112 -18.89 2.14 -22.04
C TRP A 112 -17.41 2.59 -22.07
N ALA A 113 -17.06 3.48 -22.98
CA ALA A 113 -15.71 4.05 -23.05
C ALA A 113 -15.37 4.88 -21.80
N ILE A 114 -16.30 5.74 -21.34
CA ILE A 114 -16.16 6.50 -20.09
C ILE A 114 -15.99 5.55 -18.89
N ARG A 115 -16.85 4.54 -18.79
CA ARG A 115 -16.76 3.54 -17.73
C ARG A 115 -15.39 2.83 -17.73
N ALA A 116 -14.89 2.43 -18.90
CA ALA A 116 -13.60 1.78 -19.03
C ALA A 116 -12.45 2.68 -18.56
N GLN A 117 -12.45 3.97 -18.90
CA GLN A 117 -11.47 4.94 -18.40
C GLN A 117 -11.48 5.04 -16.86
N VAL A 118 -12.65 5.16 -16.27
CA VAL A 118 -12.78 5.27 -14.80
C VAL A 118 -12.38 3.96 -14.10
N THR A 119 -12.83 2.82 -14.58
CA THR A 119 -12.49 1.52 -13.97
C THR A 119 -11.02 1.14 -14.18
N GLY A 120 -10.39 1.61 -15.27
CA GLY A 120 -8.98 1.42 -15.55
C GLY A 120 -8.02 2.19 -14.62
N LEU A 121 -8.55 3.11 -13.79
CA LEU A 121 -7.73 3.81 -12.79
C LEU A 121 -7.21 2.88 -11.68
N ALA A 122 -7.99 1.86 -11.32
CA ALA A 122 -7.65 1.03 -10.18
C ALA A 122 -6.70 -0.12 -10.55
N ASN A 123 -5.66 -0.28 -9.75
CA ASN A 123 -4.73 -1.41 -9.83
C ASN A 123 -4.14 -1.66 -11.22
N ASN A 124 -3.89 -0.60 -11.98
CA ASN A 124 -3.37 -0.74 -13.33
C ASN A 124 -1.86 -1.04 -13.36
N ALA A 125 -1.42 -1.66 -14.46
CA ALA A 125 -0.04 -2.11 -14.61
C ALA A 125 0.96 -0.94 -14.71
N GLU A 126 0.54 0.21 -15.22
CA GLU A 126 1.39 1.38 -15.41
C GLU A 126 1.73 2.04 -14.07
N ASP A 127 0.75 2.13 -13.17
CA ASP A 127 0.96 2.62 -11.80
C ASP A 127 1.93 1.71 -11.05
N TYR A 128 1.77 0.39 -11.14
CA TYR A 128 2.71 -0.55 -10.51
C TYR A 128 4.11 -0.49 -11.11
N ALA A 129 4.24 -0.27 -12.42
CA ALA A 129 5.53 -0.09 -13.06
C ALA A 129 6.22 1.24 -12.71
N SER A 130 5.46 2.23 -12.23
CA SER A 130 5.98 3.53 -11.78
C SER A 130 6.42 3.57 -10.32
N MET A 131 6.12 2.52 -9.54
CA MET A 131 6.47 2.36 -8.13
C MET A 131 7.77 1.57 -8.00
N TYR A 132 8.68 2.02 -7.14
CA TYR A 132 9.99 1.42 -6.93
C TYR A 132 10.27 1.16 -5.45
N HIS A 133 11.02 0.09 -5.19
CA HIS A 133 11.52 -0.34 -3.89
C HIS A 133 13.03 -0.21 -3.83
N ASN A 134 13.56 0.13 -2.65
CA ASN A 134 14.99 0.06 -2.37
C ASN A 134 15.32 -1.31 -1.76
N VAL A 135 15.88 -2.19 -2.56
CA VAL A 135 16.31 -3.51 -2.12
C VAL A 135 17.85 -3.54 -2.10
N ASP A 136 18.44 -3.51 -0.90
CA ASP A 136 19.89 -3.50 -0.70
C ASP A 136 20.62 -2.40 -1.52
N GLY A 137 20.03 -1.21 -1.55
CA GLY A 137 20.58 -0.06 -2.28
C GLY A 137 20.29 -0.05 -3.79
N LYS A 138 19.52 -1.01 -4.29
CA LYS A 138 19.09 -1.07 -5.69
C LYS A 138 17.62 -0.73 -5.80
N MET A 139 17.30 0.15 -6.77
CA MET A 139 15.92 0.46 -7.11
C MET A 139 15.34 -0.67 -7.98
N VAL A 140 14.29 -1.33 -7.47
CA VAL A 140 13.59 -2.43 -8.13
C VAL A 140 12.15 -2.01 -8.39
N ARG A 141 11.67 -2.19 -9.62
CA ARG A 141 10.27 -1.87 -9.95
C ARG A 141 9.31 -2.81 -9.24
N HIS A 142 8.20 -2.26 -8.78
CA HIS A 142 7.19 -3.02 -8.05
C HIS A 142 6.60 -4.17 -8.86
N ASP A 143 6.33 -3.98 -10.14
CA ASP A 143 5.77 -5.02 -11.02
C ASP A 143 6.64 -6.29 -11.12
N GLN A 144 7.95 -6.17 -10.87
CA GLN A 144 8.89 -7.30 -10.83
C GLN A 144 8.85 -8.07 -9.50
N VAL A 145 8.37 -7.43 -8.44
CA VAL A 145 8.37 -7.95 -7.06
C VAL A 145 6.99 -7.85 -6.38
N HIS A 146 5.95 -7.62 -7.17
CA HIS A 146 4.58 -7.38 -6.74
C HIS A 146 4.11 -8.35 -5.64
N ASN A 147 4.29 -9.65 -5.86
CA ASN A 147 3.87 -10.69 -4.91
C ASN A 147 4.63 -10.67 -3.58
N LEU A 148 5.75 -9.93 -3.48
CA LEU A 148 6.54 -9.83 -2.26
C LEU A 148 6.07 -8.70 -1.34
N PHE A 149 5.22 -7.78 -1.79
CA PHE A 149 4.78 -6.65 -0.98
C PHE A 149 3.94 -7.12 0.20
N GLY A 150 2.84 -7.82 -0.03
CA GLY A 150 1.97 -8.37 1.02
C GLY A 150 2.69 -9.36 1.93
N TYR A 151 3.57 -10.18 1.35
CA TYR A 151 4.46 -11.05 2.13
C TYR A 151 5.31 -10.24 3.13
N ASN A 152 6.01 -9.19 2.68
CA ASN A 152 6.89 -8.40 3.54
C ASN A 152 6.12 -7.49 4.51
N MET A 153 4.94 -6.99 4.15
CA MET A 153 4.07 -6.30 5.10
C MET A 153 3.63 -7.21 6.25
N THR A 154 3.24 -8.46 5.94
CA THR A 154 2.89 -9.45 6.95
C THR A 154 4.10 -9.86 7.78
N ARG A 155 5.27 -9.95 7.16
CA ARG A 155 6.54 -10.18 7.84
C ARG A 155 6.87 -9.03 8.82
N ALA A 156 6.71 -7.77 8.39
CA ALA A 156 6.89 -6.59 9.24
C ALA A 156 6.02 -6.68 10.50
N ALA A 157 4.72 -6.95 10.32
CA ALA A 157 3.78 -7.12 11.41
C ALA A 157 4.18 -8.29 12.34
N GLY A 158 4.46 -9.47 11.77
CA GLY A 158 4.79 -10.67 12.53
C GLY A 158 6.11 -10.56 13.31
N GLU A 159 7.14 -9.93 12.72
CA GLU A 159 8.41 -9.66 13.39
C GLU A 159 8.21 -8.59 14.49
N GLY A 160 7.56 -7.46 14.16
CA GLY A 160 7.29 -6.38 15.10
C GLY A 160 6.45 -6.83 16.31
N LEU A 161 5.38 -7.59 16.09
CA LEU A 161 4.54 -8.12 17.18
C LEU A 161 5.30 -9.07 18.11
N ARG A 162 6.25 -9.86 17.59
CA ARG A 162 7.12 -10.71 18.45
C ARG A 162 8.11 -9.90 19.28
N GLU A 163 8.64 -8.79 18.74
CA GLU A 163 9.51 -7.88 19.48
C GLU A 163 8.72 -7.10 20.56
N ILE A 164 7.52 -6.62 20.23
CA ILE A 164 6.66 -5.83 21.14
C ILE A 164 6.10 -6.70 22.27
N SER A 165 5.71 -7.93 21.97
CA SER A 165 5.02 -8.82 22.92
C SER A 165 5.54 -10.26 22.80
N PRO A 166 6.78 -10.56 23.19
CA PRO A 166 7.43 -11.85 22.97
C PRO A 166 6.70 -13.04 23.63
N ASP A 167 6.01 -12.78 24.75
CA ASP A 167 5.30 -13.80 25.53
C ASP A 167 3.83 -13.99 25.10
N LYS A 168 3.36 -13.22 24.09
CA LYS A 168 1.97 -13.26 23.65
C LYS A 168 1.85 -13.85 22.24
N ARG A 169 0.76 -14.58 22.01
CA ARG A 169 0.30 -14.92 20.67
C ARG A 169 -0.65 -13.83 20.17
N CYS A 170 -0.25 -13.12 19.13
CA CYS A 170 -1.12 -12.20 18.41
C CYS A 170 -1.75 -12.91 17.21
N LEU A 171 -3.05 -12.70 16.99
CA LEU A 171 -3.69 -13.09 15.76
C LEU A 171 -3.21 -12.15 14.64
N LEU A 172 -2.67 -12.69 13.58
CA LEU A 172 -2.29 -11.93 12.39
C LEU A 172 -2.72 -12.71 11.15
N PHE A 173 -3.46 -12.06 10.25
CA PHE A 173 -3.80 -12.60 8.95
C PHE A 173 -3.80 -11.50 7.88
N SER A 174 -3.67 -11.92 6.63
CA SER A 174 -3.41 -11.03 5.50
C SER A 174 -4.20 -11.46 4.28
N ARG A 175 -4.68 -10.49 3.50
CA ARG A 175 -5.31 -10.73 2.21
C ARG A 175 -4.30 -11.15 1.15
N SER A 176 -3.28 -10.35 0.94
CA SER A 176 -2.24 -10.68 -0.03
C SER A 176 -1.10 -11.46 0.61
N SER A 177 -0.60 -12.45 -0.11
CA SER A 177 0.42 -13.36 0.39
C SER A 177 1.31 -13.92 -0.71
N TYR A 178 2.41 -14.53 -0.31
CA TYR A 178 3.27 -15.32 -1.17
C TYR A 178 3.86 -16.51 -0.40
N ILE A 179 4.48 -17.44 -1.11
CA ILE A 179 5.04 -18.65 -0.52
C ILE A 179 5.99 -18.32 0.64
N GLY A 180 5.80 -18.97 1.79
CA GLY A 180 6.58 -18.74 3.02
C GLY A 180 5.95 -17.74 4.00
N MET A 181 4.91 -16.97 3.63
CA MET A 181 4.25 -15.98 4.50
C MET A 181 3.61 -16.63 5.74
N HIS A 182 3.20 -17.90 5.67
CA HIS A 182 2.64 -18.66 6.81
C HIS A 182 3.52 -18.70 8.05
N ARG A 183 4.82 -18.35 7.94
CA ARG A 183 5.73 -18.20 9.08
C ARG A 183 5.43 -16.97 9.93
N TYR A 184 4.70 -16.01 9.39
CA TYR A 184 4.43 -14.71 10.01
C TYR A 184 2.95 -14.52 10.35
N GLY A 185 2.04 -15.02 9.53
CA GLY A 185 0.60 -14.88 9.72
C GLY A 185 -0.21 -15.87 8.91
N GLY A 186 -1.53 -15.86 9.12
CA GLY A 186 -2.51 -16.60 8.32
C GLY A 186 -2.88 -15.88 7.02
N ILE A 187 -3.60 -16.61 6.15
CA ILE A 187 -4.15 -16.07 4.90
C ILE A 187 -5.67 -15.93 5.08
N TRP A 188 -6.19 -14.85 4.56
CA TRP A 188 -7.61 -14.62 4.36
C TRP A 188 -7.91 -14.50 2.85
N THR A 189 -8.98 -15.18 2.40
CA THR A 189 -9.45 -15.14 1.00
C THR A 189 -10.96 -14.94 0.97
#